data_5cdbdf656bb45e618a1cdb3423fd8343
#
_entry.id   5cdbdf656bb45e618a1cdb3423fd8343
#
_cell.length_a   1.000
_cell.length_b   1.000
_cell.length_c   1.000
_cell.angle_alpha   90.00
_cell.angle_beta   90.00
_cell.angle_gamma   90.00
#
_symmetry.space_group_name_H-M   'P 1'
#
loop_
_entity.id
_entity.type
_entity.pdbx_description
1 polymer ?
#
loop_
_entity_poly.entity_id
_entity_poly.type
_entity_poly.pdbx_seq_one_letter_code
_entity_poly.pdbx_strand_id
1 'polypeptide(L)'
;MKATAELKMLPVSVLKPAAYNPRKKLKPGDKEYEKIKNSITEFGFADPLVVNADMTIIGGHQRLTVAMELGYTEVPCAVVDIDKTREKALNIALNKITGAWDDSLLADLLKDIEDSNFDLGKTGFEPPEIETLFNKVHSKEVKEDDFDMESELKQPCFSKEGDLWHLGKHIVLCGDSTKPECYDTLMDGTKANLVLSDPPYNVDVEETAGKILNDNMGDSEFYQFLLAAFQQMHGHLADDGSIYIFHADTEGLNFRKAFKDAGFYLSGCCIWKKNALVLGRSPYQWQHEPCLYGWKQKGKHQWYSDRKQTTIWEYDRPKSNKDHPTMKPIGLMSYPIRNSTMTNGIILDPFLGSGSTLIACEETDRVCRGIELDPKFVDVIVKRYIEHSEGHYDGVYVIRDSQKLKFEEVATFEPEREVADGE
;
A
#
# COMPACT_ATOMS: atom_id res chain seq x y z
N MET A 1 11.29 -17.75 30.22
CA MET A 1 11.28 -17.18 31.61
C MET A 1 11.05 -15.69 31.49
N LYS A 2 10.22 -15.07 32.34
CA LYS A 2 10.11 -13.59 32.38
C LYS A 2 11.42 -13.08 32.97
N ALA A 3 12.11 -12.17 32.29
CA ALA A 3 13.32 -11.52 32.80
C ALA A 3 12.94 -10.76 34.10
N THR A 4 13.62 -11.04 35.17
CA THR A 4 13.47 -10.33 36.46
C THR A 4 14.53 -9.25 36.48
N ALA A 5 14.13 -8.00 36.65
CA ALA A 5 15.09 -6.89 36.79
C ALA A 5 15.72 -6.90 38.14
N GLU A 6 17.04 -6.75 38.23
CA GLU A 6 17.80 -6.60 39.47
C GLU A 6 18.13 -5.13 39.68
N LEU A 7 17.81 -4.59 40.87
CA LEU A 7 18.13 -3.21 41.22
C LEU A 7 19.56 -3.10 41.77
N LYS A 8 20.37 -2.23 41.15
CA LYS A 8 21.76 -1.98 41.52
C LYS A 8 22.10 -0.50 41.46
N MET A 9 23.00 -0.04 42.34
CA MET A 9 23.71 1.23 42.14
C MET A 9 24.87 0.96 41.19
N LEU A 10 24.93 1.71 40.09
CA LEU A 10 25.99 1.55 39.09
C LEU A 10 26.73 2.87 38.85
N PRO A 11 28.06 2.83 38.71
CA PRO A 11 28.84 3.99 38.34
C PRO A 11 28.39 4.53 36.93
N VAL A 12 28.22 5.84 36.81
CA VAL A 12 27.84 6.46 35.54
C VAL A 12 28.87 6.19 34.44
N SER A 13 30.13 5.94 34.80
CA SER A 13 31.23 5.67 33.85
C SER A 13 31.14 4.34 33.13
N VAL A 14 30.37 3.36 33.65
CA VAL A 14 30.21 2.05 32.99
C VAL A 14 28.99 2.01 32.08
N LEU A 15 28.10 2.99 32.15
CA LEU A 15 26.85 3.04 31.40
C LEU A 15 27.09 3.49 29.99
N LYS A 16 26.48 2.77 29.01
CA LYS A 16 26.63 3.00 27.57
C LYS A 16 25.33 3.50 26.98
N PRO A 17 25.25 4.74 26.49
CA PRO A 17 24.07 5.19 25.75
C PRO A 17 23.81 4.31 24.52
N ALA A 18 22.55 3.93 24.30
CA ALA A 18 22.17 3.18 23.11
C ALA A 18 22.27 4.06 21.87
N ALA A 19 23.09 3.66 20.88
CA ALA A 19 23.28 4.39 19.63
C ALA A 19 21.98 4.50 18.79
N TYR A 20 21.11 3.50 18.92
CA TYR A 20 19.83 3.40 18.22
C TYR A 20 18.67 4.16 18.91
N ASN A 21 18.92 4.84 20.07
CA ASN A 21 17.86 5.53 20.79
C ASN A 21 17.21 6.65 19.97
N PRO A 22 15.91 6.52 19.58
CA PRO A 22 15.26 7.45 18.65
C PRO A 22 14.72 8.72 19.33
N ARG A 23 15.05 8.94 20.59
CA ARG A 23 14.62 10.12 21.37
C ARG A 23 15.48 11.32 21.05
N LYS A 24 14.86 12.47 20.79
CA LYS A 24 15.57 13.75 20.66
C LYS A 24 16.29 14.07 21.98
N LYS A 25 17.58 14.43 21.89
CA LYS A 25 18.36 14.82 23.05
C LYS A 25 17.88 16.16 23.59
N LEU A 26 17.57 16.21 24.88
CA LEU A 26 17.25 17.44 25.58
C LEU A 26 18.53 18.24 25.88
N LYS A 27 18.40 19.56 25.90
CA LYS A 27 19.48 20.50 26.23
C LYS A 27 19.10 21.30 27.46
N PRO A 28 20.08 21.79 28.24
CA PRO A 28 19.85 22.77 29.30
C PRO A 28 19.02 23.95 28.76
N GLY A 29 17.96 24.32 29.47
CA GLY A 29 17.01 25.35 29.08
C GLY A 29 15.74 24.82 28.37
N ASP A 30 15.71 23.59 27.92
CA ASP A 30 14.49 22.96 27.44
C ASP A 30 13.52 22.72 28.62
N LYS A 31 12.22 23.00 28.43
CA LYS A 31 11.22 22.86 29.50
C LYS A 31 11.21 21.45 30.14
N GLU A 32 11.40 20.43 29.34
CA GLU A 32 11.44 19.04 29.82
C GLU A 32 12.75 18.73 30.56
N TYR A 33 13.86 19.29 30.10
CA TYR A 33 15.13 19.19 30.78
C TYR A 33 15.06 19.76 32.21
N GLU A 34 14.53 20.99 32.36
CA GLU A 34 14.41 21.68 33.64
C GLU A 34 13.45 20.94 34.58
N LYS A 35 12.38 20.34 34.06
CA LYS A 35 11.48 19.49 34.87
C LYS A 35 12.19 18.26 35.45
N ILE A 36 13.01 17.56 34.61
CA ILE A 36 13.79 16.43 35.07
C ILE A 36 14.82 16.85 36.13
N LYS A 37 15.50 17.98 35.87
CA LYS A 37 16.50 18.55 36.78
C LYS A 37 15.89 18.90 38.17
N ASN A 38 14.78 19.62 38.14
CA ASN A 38 14.06 19.97 39.40
C ASN A 38 13.58 18.73 40.15
N SER A 39 13.04 17.72 39.45
CA SER A 39 12.59 16.48 40.05
C SER A 39 13.75 15.70 40.71
N ILE A 40 14.90 15.56 40.03
CA ILE A 40 16.05 14.88 40.58
C ILE A 40 16.64 15.65 41.74
N THR A 41 16.65 16.97 41.67
CA THR A 41 17.18 17.83 42.77
C THR A 41 16.32 17.74 44.02
N GLU A 42 14.98 17.73 43.87
CA GLU A 42 14.05 17.73 45.00
C GLU A 42 13.82 16.34 45.58
N PHE A 43 13.66 15.32 44.73
CA PHE A 43 13.23 14.00 45.14
C PHE A 43 14.31 12.91 45.01
N GLY A 44 15.48 13.25 44.42
CA GLY A 44 16.48 12.26 44.03
C GLY A 44 16.02 11.39 42.85
N PHE A 45 16.67 10.24 42.68
CA PHE A 45 16.31 9.24 41.68
C PHE A 45 15.12 8.38 42.16
N ALA A 46 13.90 8.87 42.03
CA ALA A 46 12.68 8.10 42.34
C ALA A 46 12.40 6.97 41.35
N ASP A 47 12.88 7.14 40.06
CA ASP A 47 12.68 6.18 38.98
C ASP A 47 14.04 5.73 38.43
N PRO A 48 14.48 4.46 38.63
CA PRO A 48 15.80 3.97 38.21
C PRO A 48 15.94 3.96 36.69
N LEU A 49 17.20 4.01 36.20
CA LEU A 49 17.51 3.74 34.83
C LEU A 49 17.25 2.26 34.50
N VAL A 50 16.84 1.95 33.28
CA VAL A 50 16.76 0.56 32.80
C VAL A 50 17.97 0.29 31.90
N VAL A 51 18.76 -0.74 32.26
CA VAL A 51 20.00 -1.08 31.54
C VAL A 51 20.04 -2.57 31.24
N ASN A 52 20.70 -2.96 30.16
CA ASN A 52 20.94 -4.36 29.85
C ASN A 52 22.19 -4.89 30.62
N ALA A 53 22.39 -6.19 30.68
CA ALA A 53 23.53 -6.83 31.31
C ALA A 53 24.90 -6.36 30.75
N ASP A 54 24.98 -5.92 29.50
CA ASP A 54 26.17 -5.34 28.91
C ASP A 54 26.36 -3.85 29.19
N MET A 55 25.57 -3.28 30.09
CA MET A 55 25.54 -1.87 30.52
C MET A 55 24.98 -0.91 29.46
N THR A 56 24.31 -1.39 28.44
CA THR A 56 23.58 -0.54 27.48
C THR A 56 22.32 0.03 28.14
N ILE A 57 22.14 1.33 28.06
CA ILE A 57 20.97 2.03 28.62
C ILE A 57 19.78 1.78 27.69
N ILE A 58 18.71 1.20 28.23
CA ILE A 58 17.44 0.96 27.52
C ILE A 58 16.47 2.12 27.78
N GLY A 59 16.39 2.59 29.03
CA GLY A 59 15.50 3.68 29.44
C GLY A 59 16.16 4.65 30.40
N GLY A 60 15.79 5.95 30.32
CA GLY A 60 16.31 6.98 31.23
C GLY A 60 17.52 7.76 30.72
N HIS A 61 17.84 7.76 29.43
CA HIS A 61 18.96 8.52 28.85
C HIS A 61 18.99 9.99 29.27
N GLN A 62 17.83 10.66 29.27
CA GLN A 62 17.74 12.07 29.68
C GLN A 62 18.02 12.25 31.17
N ARG A 63 17.54 11.32 32.02
CA ARG A 63 17.83 11.34 33.46
C ARG A 63 19.32 11.16 33.76
N LEU A 64 20.00 10.27 33.02
CA LEU A 64 21.46 10.14 33.14
C LEU A 64 22.18 11.43 32.76
N THR A 65 21.78 12.07 31.64
CA THR A 65 22.38 13.32 31.21
C THR A 65 22.28 14.41 32.29
N VAL A 66 21.10 14.55 32.90
CA VAL A 66 20.86 15.50 33.99
C VAL A 66 21.64 15.12 35.27
N ALA A 67 21.68 13.81 35.60
CA ALA A 67 22.40 13.34 36.76
C ALA A 67 23.91 13.63 36.69
N MET A 68 24.50 13.41 35.50
CA MET A 68 25.93 13.74 35.29
C MET A 68 26.20 15.23 35.45
N GLU A 69 25.32 16.10 35.00
CA GLU A 69 25.43 17.57 35.18
C GLU A 69 25.29 17.94 36.68
N LEU A 70 24.44 17.24 37.43
CA LEU A 70 24.27 17.42 38.87
C LEU A 70 25.41 16.79 39.71
N GLY A 71 26.39 16.15 39.06
CA GLY A 71 27.58 15.57 39.73
C GLY A 71 27.39 14.20 40.31
N TYR A 72 26.34 13.47 39.93
CA TYR A 72 26.17 12.07 40.40
C TYR A 72 27.27 11.17 39.82
N THR A 73 27.94 10.42 40.65
CA THR A 73 28.95 9.41 40.25
C THR A 73 28.37 8.02 40.11
N GLU A 74 27.24 7.75 40.77
CA GLU A 74 26.49 6.50 40.71
C GLU A 74 25.00 6.79 40.62
N VAL A 75 24.26 5.91 39.93
CA VAL A 75 22.80 6.05 39.72
C VAL A 75 22.11 4.69 39.92
N PRO A 76 20.86 4.69 40.42
CA PRO A 76 20.10 3.45 40.56
C PRO A 76 19.68 2.92 39.17
N CYS A 77 19.93 1.64 38.92
CA CYS A 77 19.65 0.94 37.70
C CYS A 77 18.86 -0.34 37.93
N ALA A 78 17.85 -0.59 37.12
CA ALA A 78 17.19 -1.87 36.96
C ALA A 78 17.90 -2.62 35.83
N VAL A 79 18.69 -3.64 36.17
CA VAL A 79 19.47 -4.43 35.22
C VAL A 79 18.60 -5.58 34.71
N VAL A 80 18.45 -5.70 33.38
CA VAL A 80 17.79 -6.81 32.72
C VAL A 80 18.80 -7.56 31.86
N ASP A 81 18.53 -8.84 31.58
CA ASP A 81 19.33 -9.66 30.68
C ASP A 81 18.44 -10.13 29.52
N ILE A 82 18.53 -9.44 28.40
CA ILE A 82 17.70 -9.68 27.22
C ILE A 82 18.53 -9.54 25.93
N ASP A 83 18.08 -10.21 24.86
CA ASP A 83 18.69 -10.08 23.54
C ASP A 83 18.50 -8.67 22.95
N LYS A 84 19.26 -8.35 21.89
CA LYS A 84 19.27 -7.01 21.28
C LYS A 84 17.95 -6.61 20.64
N THR A 85 17.18 -7.55 20.10
CA THR A 85 15.86 -7.25 19.52
C THR A 85 14.88 -6.85 20.61
N ARG A 86 14.84 -7.60 21.73
CA ARG A 86 14.02 -7.25 22.89
C ARG A 86 14.47 -5.97 23.57
N GLU A 87 15.80 -5.70 23.60
CA GLU A 87 16.36 -4.46 24.12
C GLU A 87 15.82 -3.25 23.35
N LYS A 88 15.85 -3.30 22.00
CA LYS A 88 15.30 -2.26 21.12
C LYS A 88 13.79 -2.08 21.33
N ALA A 89 13.03 -3.17 21.35
CA ALA A 89 11.59 -3.15 21.59
C ALA A 89 11.23 -2.55 22.96
N LEU A 90 11.96 -2.91 24.01
CA LEU A 90 11.77 -2.36 25.35
C LEU A 90 12.12 -0.87 25.42
N ASN A 91 13.16 -0.42 24.71
CA ASN A 91 13.49 1.00 24.59
C ASN A 91 12.31 1.81 24.02
N ILE A 92 11.69 1.32 22.96
CA ILE A 92 10.51 1.96 22.35
C ILE A 92 9.34 1.96 23.35
N ALA A 93 9.01 0.80 23.94
CA ALA A 93 7.88 0.64 24.85
C ALA A 93 7.96 1.58 26.07
N LEU A 94 9.15 1.71 26.68
CA LEU A 94 9.37 2.59 27.83
C LEU A 94 9.26 4.08 27.48
N ASN A 95 9.45 4.44 26.21
CA ASN A 95 9.50 5.82 25.76
C ASN A 95 8.24 6.27 25.01
N LYS A 96 7.29 5.36 24.72
CA LYS A 96 6.10 5.69 23.91
C LYS A 96 5.24 6.79 24.50
N ILE A 97 5.13 6.84 25.83
CA ILE A 97 4.16 7.72 26.52
C ILE A 97 4.67 9.16 26.65
N THR A 98 5.98 9.43 26.54
CA THR A 98 6.56 10.73 26.86
C THR A 98 7.63 11.19 25.86
N GLY A 99 7.59 12.48 25.46
CA GLY A 99 8.61 13.20 24.69
C GLY A 99 8.51 13.09 23.17
N ALA A 100 9.39 13.83 22.47
CA ALA A 100 9.41 13.87 21.01
C ALA A 100 10.36 12.82 20.43
N TRP A 101 9.94 12.24 19.29
CA TRP A 101 10.73 11.27 18.54
C TRP A 101 11.53 11.95 17.41
N ASP A 102 12.64 11.33 17.04
CA ASP A 102 13.19 11.44 15.70
C ASP A 102 12.51 10.37 14.85
N ASP A 103 11.65 10.82 13.94
CA ASP A 103 10.78 9.93 13.17
C ASP A 103 11.58 8.97 12.28
N SER A 104 12.71 9.44 11.72
CA SER A 104 13.57 8.59 10.86
C SER A 104 14.24 7.49 11.68
N LEU A 105 14.86 7.83 12.81
CA LEU A 105 15.48 6.83 13.69
C LEU A 105 14.46 5.86 14.28
N LEU A 106 13.24 6.32 14.55
CA LEU A 106 12.17 5.46 15.06
C LEU A 106 11.69 4.49 13.98
N ALA A 107 11.52 4.96 12.74
CA ALA A 107 11.10 4.12 11.62
C ALA A 107 12.15 3.03 11.32
N ASP A 108 13.43 3.40 11.26
CA ASP A 108 14.52 2.44 11.05
C ASP A 108 14.58 1.40 12.16
N LEU A 109 14.39 1.82 13.42
CA LEU A 109 14.41 0.92 14.56
C LEU A 109 13.22 -0.05 14.57
N LEU A 110 12.01 0.42 14.20
CA LEU A 110 10.83 -0.44 14.07
C LEU A 110 11.01 -1.47 12.95
N LYS A 111 11.60 -1.06 11.83
CA LYS A 111 11.91 -1.94 10.72
C LYS A 111 12.92 -3.03 11.11
N ASP A 112 14.00 -2.67 11.79
CA ASP A 112 14.98 -3.63 12.33
C ASP A 112 14.33 -4.69 13.26
N ILE A 113 13.34 -4.27 14.04
CA ILE A 113 12.60 -5.17 14.96
C ILE A 113 11.69 -6.09 14.15
N GLU A 114 11.00 -5.57 13.12
CA GLU A 114 10.14 -6.34 12.21
C GLU A 114 10.94 -7.39 11.44
N ASP A 115 12.08 -7.00 10.85
CA ASP A 115 13.00 -7.89 10.13
C ASP A 115 13.54 -9.04 11.02
N SER A 116 13.55 -8.83 12.33
CA SER A 116 13.90 -9.86 13.32
C SER A 116 12.72 -10.79 13.69
N ASN A 117 11.58 -10.73 12.97
CA ASN A 117 10.34 -11.47 13.27
C ASN A 117 9.80 -11.24 14.71
N PHE A 118 10.03 -10.07 15.29
CA PHE A 118 9.48 -9.71 16.59
C PHE A 118 8.15 -8.96 16.40
N ASP A 119 7.16 -9.32 17.21
CA ASP A 119 5.83 -8.69 17.19
C ASP A 119 5.90 -7.21 17.60
N LEU A 120 5.72 -6.31 16.63
CA LEU A 120 5.75 -4.86 16.83
C LEU A 120 4.68 -4.35 17.79
N GLY A 121 3.55 -5.05 17.95
CA GLY A 121 2.53 -4.70 18.95
C GLY A 121 3.06 -4.68 20.38
N LYS A 122 4.16 -5.40 20.67
CA LYS A 122 4.83 -5.39 21.97
C LYS A 122 5.66 -4.12 22.24
N THR A 123 5.89 -3.29 21.22
CA THR A 123 6.50 -1.96 21.38
C THR A 123 5.52 -0.94 21.94
N GLY A 124 4.23 -1.29 21.96
CA GLY A 124 3.13 -0.43 22.35
C GLY A 124 2.61 0.46 21.21
N PHE A 125 3.21 0.41 20.01
CA PHE A 125 2.66 1.07 18.82
C PHE A 125 1.55 0.22 18.21
N GLU A 126 0.45 0.91 17.85
CA GLU A 126 -0.62 0.29 17.07
C GLU A 126 -0.23 0.25 15.58
N PRO A 127 -0.67 -0.79 14.81
CA PRO A 127 -0.34 -0.90 13.40
C PRO A 127 -0.59 0.38 12.56
N PRO A 128 -1.69 1.14 12.74
CA PRO A 128 -1.89 2.39 12.02
C PRO A 128 -0.87 3.48 12.34
N GLU A 129 -0.35 3.51 13.58
CA GLU A 129 0.68 4.48 13.98
C GLU A 129 2.01 4.18 13.29
N ILE A 130 2.36 2.89 13.20
CA ILE A 130 3.58 2.40 12.53
C ILE A 130 3.50 2.73 11.02
N GLU A 131 2.38 2.41 10.39
CA GLU A 131 2.17 2.69 8.96
C GLU A 131 2.22 4.19 8.66
N THR A 132 1.60 5.01 9.51
CA THR A 132 1.65 6.47 9.38
C THR A 132 3.08 7.00 9.48
N LEU A 133 3.88 6.43 10.37
CA LEU A 133 5.29 6.79 10.52
C LEU A 133 6.10 6.36 9.30
N PHE A 134 5.94 5.13 8.82
CA PHE A 134 6.63 4.62 7.64
C PHE A 134 6.26 5.43 6.39
N ASN A 135 5.00 5.72 6.18
CA ASN A 135 4.54 6.57 5.08
C ASN A 135 5.13 8.00 5.17
N LYS A 136 5.34 8.53 6.38
CA LYS A 136 5.95 9.86 6.57
C LYS A 136 7.44 9.88 6.27
N VAL A 137 8.17 8.83 6.61
CA VAL A 137 9.64 8.76 6.55
C VAL A 137 10.13 8.16 5.24
N HIS A 138 9.46 7.12 4.76
CA HIS A 138 9.89 6.32 3.60
C HIS A 138 8.95 6.45 2.39
N SER A 139 8.01 7.42 2.39
CA SER A 139 7.18 7.62 1.21
C SER A 139 8.07 7.95 0.02
N LYS A 140 8.33 6.96 -0.82
CA LYS A 140 8.87 7.20 -2.15
C LYS A 140 7.89 8.10 -2.90
N GLU A 141 8.37 9.11 -3.57
CA GLU A 141 7.57 9.85 -4.55
C GLU A 141 7.18 8.84 -5.64
N VAL A 142 5.89 8.61 -5.79
CA VAL A 142 5.38 7.71 -6.83
C VAL A 142 5.64 8.37 -8.17
N LYS A 143 6.36 7.66 -9.02
CA LYS A 143 6.65 8.14 -10.37
C LYS A 143 5.63 7.57 -11.36
N GLU A 144 5.16 8.43 -12.25
CA GLU A 144 4.44 7.97 -13.44
C GLU A 144 5.45 7.26 -14.36
N ASP A 145 5.00 6.23 -15.07
CA ASP A 145 5.78 5.57 -16.09
C ASP A 145 5.50 6.17 -17.49
N ASP A 146 6.41 5.91 -18.41
CA ASP A 146 6.28 6.32 -19.83
C ASP A 146 5.96 5.10 -20.73
N PHE A 147 5.32 4.04 -20.18
CA PHE A 147 5.03 2.79 -20.89
C PHE A 147 4.16 3.03 -22.13
N ASP A 148 4.62 2.54 -23.28
CA ASP A 148 3.91 2.65 -24.55
C ASP A 148 2.92 1.48 -24.75
N MET A 149 1.73 1.63 -24.14
CA MET A 149 0.66 0.65 -24.24
C MET A 149 0.21 0.44 -25.71
N GLU A 150 0.19 1.51 -26.52
CA GLU A 150 -0.29 1.41 -27.91
C GLU A 150 0.62 0.53 -28.75
N SER A 151 1.92 0.64 -28.59
CA SER A 151 2.90 -0.22 -29.26
C SER A 151 2.72 -1.68 -28.84
N GLU A 152 2.48 -1.94 -27.55
CA GLU A 152 2.28 -3.30 -27.06
C GLU A 152 0.97 -3.94 -27.56
N LEU A 153 -0.12 -3.22 -27.62
CA LEU A 153 -1.41 -3.75 -28.13
C LEU A 153 -1.35 -4.18 -29.60
N LYS A 154 -0.36 -3.70 -30.35
CA LYS A 154 -0.12 -4.12 -31.75
C LYS A 154 0.70 -5.41 -31.86
N GLN A 155 1.32 -5.85 -30.76
CA GLN A 155 2.11 -7.09 -30.75
C GLN A 155 1.19 -8.33 -30.75
N PRO A 156 1.70 -9.48 -31.22
CA PRO A 156 1.00 -10.74 -31.10
C PRO A 156 0.74 -11.10 -29.64
N CYS A 157 -0.46 -11.63 -29.35
CA CYS A 157 -0.86 -11.98 -27.99
C CYS A 157 -0.28 -13.32 -27.54
N PHE A 158 0.28 -13.37 -26.33
CA PHE A 158 0.81 -14.59 -25.72
C PHE A 158 -0.03 -15.13 -24.54
N SER A 159 -0.81 -14.27 -23.88
CA SER A 159 -1.73 -14.68 -22.82
C SER A 159 -3.00 -15.30 -23.37
N LYS A 160 -3.69 -16.10 -22.55
CA LYS A 160 -4.93 -16.78 -22.89
C LYS A 160 -5.91 -16.70 -21.73
N GLU A 161 -7.19 -16.85 -22.01
CA GLU A 161 -8.21 -16.99 -20.99
C GLU A 161 -7.86 -18.16 -20.05
N GLY A 162 -7.97 -17.93 -18.75
CA GLY A 162 -7.62 -18.88 -17.69
C GLY A 162 -6.16 -18.80 -17.23
N ASP A 163 -5.29 -18.04 -17.89
CA ASP A 163 -3.92 -17.85 -17.46
C ASP A 163 -3.83 -17.13 -16.12
N LEU A 164 -3.08 -17.72 -15.18
CA LEU A 164 -2.79 -17.10 -13.90
C LEU A 164 -1.32 -16.66 -13.86
N TRP A 165 -1.10 -15.38 -14.10
CA TRP A 165 0.23 -14.78 -14.11
C TRP A 165 0.69 -14.42 -12.71
N HIS A 166 1.92 -14.80 -12.39
CA HIS A 166 2.64 -14.37 -11.20
C HIS A 166 3.70 -13.33 -11.60
N LEU A 167 3.59 -12.13 -11.05
CA LEU A 167 4.46 -10.99 -11.31
C LEU A 167 5.10 -10.58 -9.99
N GLY A 168 6.21 -11.23 -9.62
CA GLY A 168 6.79 -11.10 -8.29
C GLY A 168 5.78 -11.49 -7.20
N LYS A 169 5.37 -10.52 -6.38
CA LYS A 169 4.35 -10.71 -5.31
C LYS A 169 2.90 -10.56 -5.80
N HIS A 170 2.69 -10.06 -7.03
CA HIS A 170 1.37 -9.81 -7.59
C HIS A 170 0.85 -11.02 -8.37
N ILE A 171 -0.47 -11.12 -8.50
CA ILE A 171 -1.11 -12.15 -9.33
C ILE A 171 -2.17 -11.50 -10.22
N VAL A 172 -2.18 -11.89 -11.49
CA VAL A 172 -3.14 -11.44 -12.50
C VAL A 172 -3.79 -12.65 -13.15
N LEU A 173 -5.11 -12.71 -13.15
CA LEU A 173 -5.89 -13.74 -13.84
C LEU A 173 -6.49 -13.17 -15.12
N CYS A 174 -6.28 -13.85 -16.24
CA CYS A 174 -7.00 -13.58 -17.47
C CYS A 174 -8.40 -14.23 -17.36
N GLY A 175 -9.44 -13.41 -17.11
CA GLY A 175 -10.78 -13.97 -16.86
C GLY A 175 -11.89 -12.93 -16.69
N ASP A 176 -13.07 -13.41 -16.43
CA ASP A 176 -14.30 -12.62 -16.31
C ASP A 176 -14.57 -12.24 -14.84
N SER A 177 -14.56 -10.93 -14.55
CA SER A 177 -14.79 -10.36 -13.21
C SER A 177 -16.23 -10.53 -12.67
N THR A 178 -17.15 -11.09 -13.44
CA THR A 178 -18.50 -11.46 -12.97
C THR A 178 -18.56 -12.88 -12.45
N LYS A 179 -17.52 -13.71 -12.68
CA LYS A 179 -17.50 -15.14 -12.39
C LYS A 179 -16.88 -15.44 -11.02
N PRO A 180 -17.60 -16.15 -10.12
CA PRO A 180 -17.07 -16.51 -8.79
C PRO A 180 -15.76 -17.31 -8.87
N GLU A 181 -15.65 -18.24 -9.80
CA GLU A 181 -14.50 -19.12 -9.99
C GLU A 181 -13.19 -18.36 -10.31
N CYS A 182 -13.31 -17.19 -10.95
CA CYS A 182 -12.15 -16.32 -11.19
C CYS A 182 -11.60 -15.76 -9.88
N TYR A 183 -12.48 -15.35 -8.97
CA TYR A 183 -12.07 -14.86 -7.66
C TYR A 183 -11.55 -15.97 -6.76
N ASP A 184 -12.16 -17.15 -6.78
CA ASP A 184 -11.70 -18.32 -6.01
C ASP A 184 -10.26 -18.68 -6.42
N THR A 185 -9.97 -18.69 -7.74
CA THR A 185 -8.64 -18.96 -8.28
C THR A 185 -7.64 -17.85 -7.92
N LEU A 186 -8.02 -16.58 -8.10
CA LEU A 186 -7.14 -15.44 -7.86
C LEU A 186 -6.80 -15.24 -6.38
N MET A 187 -7.80 -15.38 -5.51
CA MET A 187 -7.67 -15.03 -4.09
C MET A 187 -7.22 -16.21 -3.22
N ASP A 188 -7.41 -17.45 -3.66
CA ASP A 188 -7.01 -18.68 -2.95
C ASP A 188 -7.36 -18.65 -1.45
N GLY A 189 -8.60 -18.32 -1.14
CA GLY A 189 -9.14 -18.21 0.23
C GLY A 189 -8.67 -16.95 1.00
N THR A 190 -7.84 -16.11 0.45
CA THR A 190 -7.44 -14.83 1.07
C THR A 190 -8.51 -13.76 0.90
N LYS A 191 -8.45 -12.68 1.69
CA LYS A 191 -9.32 -11.51 1.56
C LYS A 191 -8.50 -10.27 1.25
N ALA A 192 -9.05 -9.41 0.39
CA ALA A 192 -8.45 -8.11 0.09
C ALA A 192 -8.65 -7.13 1.25
N ASN A 193 -7.65 -6.31 1.52
CA ASN A 193 -7.75 -5.17 2.44
C ASN A 193 -8.40 -3.96 1.78
N LEU A 194 -8.32 -3.89 0.45
CA LEU A 194 -8.87 -2.82 -0.37
C LEU A 194 -9.37 -3.40 -1.70
N VAL A 195 -10.53 -2.94 -2.15
CA VAL A 195 -10.92 -2.99 -3.55
C VAL A 195 -10.71 -1.59 -4.15
N LEU A 196 -9.95 -1.51 -5.23
CA LEU A 196 -9.74 -0.28 -6.00
C LEU A 196 -9.88 -0.63 -7.47
N SER A 197 -10.91 -0.12 -8.14
CA SER A 197 -11.24 -0.60 -9.48
C SER A 197 -11.89 0.44 -10.37
N ASP A 198 -11.74 0.24 -11.66
CA ASP A 198 -12.21 1.09 -12.75
C ASP A 198 -13.00 0.25 -13.78
N PRO A 199 -14.24 -0.17 -13.45
CA PRO A 199 -15.06 -0.96 -14.37
C PRO A 199 -15.42 -0.21 -15.64
N PRO A 200 -15.83 -0.89 -16.74
CA PRO A 200 -16.40 -0.24 -17.93
C PRO A 200 -17.54 0.72 -17.57
N TYR A 201 -17.60 1.86 -18.27
CA TYR A 201 -18.54 2.95 -17.94
C TYR A 201 -19.84 2.93 -18.75
N ASN A 202 -19.98 2.00 -19.71
CA ASN A 202 -21.14 1.90 -20.62
C ASN A 202 -21.37 3.17 -21.47
N VAL A 203 -20.29 3.75 -21.95
CA VAL A 203 -20.32 5.02 -22.72
C VAL A 203 -19.95 4.85 -24.20
N ASP A 204 -19.85 3.58 -24.66
CA ASP A 204 -19.56 3.15 -26.06
C ASP A 204 -18.31 3.86 -26.62
N VAL A 205 -17.22 3.83 -25.87
CA VAL A 205 -15.94 4.42 -26.31
C VAL A 205 -15.33 3.52 -27.37
N GLU A 206 -15.16 4.06 -28.58
CA GLU A 206 -14.31 3.47 -29.61
C GLU A 206 -12.89 4.02 -29.45
N GLU A 207 -11.96 3.15 -29.02
CA GLU A 207 -10.54 3.48 -28.96
C GLU A 207 -9.80 3.00 -30.21
N THR A 208 -8.62 3.57 -30.47
CA THR A 208 -7.73 3.15 -31.58
C THR A 208 -7.32 1.68 -31.46
N ALA A 209 -7.33 1.14 -30.23
CA ALA A 209 -7.02 -0.26 -29.92
C ALA A 209 -8.21 -1.24 -30.03
N GLY A 210 -9.42 -0.73 -30.33
CA GLY A 210 -10.65 -1.52 -30.41
C GLY A 210 -11.74 -1.07 -29.44
N LYS A 211 -12.88 -1.75 -29.44
CA LYS A 211 -13.97 -1.47 -28.48
C LYS A 211 -13.63 -2.07 -27.11
N ILE A 212 -13.88 -1.30 -26.06
CA ILE A 212 -13.84 -1.81 -24.69
C ILE A 212 -14.93 -2.87 -24.57
N LEU A 213 -14.57 -4.06 -24.11
CA LEU A 213 -15.53 -5.15 -23.88
C LEU A 213 -16.53 -4.72 -22.78
N ASN A 214 -17.80 -5.01 -22.99
CA ASN A 214 -18.91 -4.70 -22.06
C ASN A 214 -19.19 -3.19 -21.86
N ASP A 215 -18.84 -2.32 -22.80
CA ASP A 215 -19.05 -0.85 -22.70
C ASP A 215 -20.28 -0.35 -23.51
N ASN A 216 -21.14 -1.26 -24.01
CA ASN A 216 -22.35 -0.92 -24.76
C ASN A 216 -23.49 -1.89 -24.41
N MET A 217 -24.03 -1.77 -23.22
CA MET A 217 -25.14 -2.60 -22.71
C MET A 217 -26.41 -1.77 -22.53
N GLY A 218 -27.57 -2.45 -22.57
CA GLY A 218 -28.82 -1.83 -22.09
C GLY A 218 -28.77 -1.51 -20.59
N ASP A 219 -29.46 -0.47 -20.16
CA ASP A 219 -29.42 0.03 -18.78
C ASP A 219 -29.62 -1.08 -17.72
N SER A 220 -30.63 -1.95 -17.90
CA SER A 220 -30.89 -3.06 -16.98
C SER A 220 -29.78 -4.14 -17.00
N GLU A 221 -29.20 -4.41 -18.17
CA GLU A 221 -28.13 -5.38 -18.34
C GLU A 221 -26.83 -4.86 -17.69
N PHE A 222 -26.53 -3.60 -17.90
CA PHE A 222 -25.39 -2.96 -17.26
C PHE A 222 -25.47 -2.94 -15.73
N TYR A 223 -26.67 -2.62 -15.20
CA TYR A 223 -26.88 -2.74 -13.75
C TYR A 223 -26.63 -4.18 -13.23
N GLN A 224 -27.10 -5.22 -13.92
CA GLN A 224 -26.88 -6.61 -13.51
C GLN A 224 -25.40 -7.00 -13.59
N PHE A 225 -24.69 -6.54 -14.61
CA PHE A 225 -23.25 -6.71 -14.76
C PHE A 225 -22.50 -6.11 -13.56
N LEU A 226 -22.78 -4.83 -13.23
CA LEU A 226 -22.17 -4.17 -12.09
C LEU A 226 -22.50 -4.88 -10.77
N LEU A 227 -23.76 -5.27 -10.58
CA LEU A 227 -24.20 -5.95 -9.36
C LEU A 227 -23.46 -7.28 -9.18
N ALA A 228 -23.34 -8.09 -10.25
CA ALA A 228 -22.63 -9.36 -10.21
C ALA A 228 -21.16 -9.17 -9.80
N ALA A 229 -20.44 -8.24 -10.43
CA ALA A 229 -19.04 -7.94 -10.10
C ALA A 229 -18.89 -7.41 -8.67
N PHE A 230 -19.77 -6.49 -8.25
CA PHE A 230 -19.68 -5.89 -6.90
C PHE A 230 -20.04 -6.89 -5.79
N GLN A 231 -20.89 -7.88 -6.05
CA GLN A 231 -21.15 -8.99 -5.12
C GLN A 231 -19.90 -9.85 -4.93
N GLN A 232 -19.13 -10.12 -5.98
CA GLN A 232 -17.86 -10.83 -5.87
C GLN A 232 -16.83 -10.00 -5.08
N MET A 233 -16.70 -8.70 -5.39
CA MET A 233 -15.85 -7.79 -4.62
C MET A 233 -16.23 -7.80 -3.14
N HIS A 234 -17.53 -7.74 -2.81
CA HIS A 234 -18.01 -7.79 -1.43
C HIS A 234 -17.63 -9.11 -0.76
N GLY A 235 -17.80 -10.23 -1.46
CA GLY A 235 -17.44 -11.56 -0.96
C GLY A 235 -15.95 -11.70 -0.62
N HIS A 236 -15.07 -11.04 -1.37
CA HIS A 236 -13.61 -11.18 -1.26
C HIS A 236 -12.92 -10.03 -0.54
N LEU A 237 -13.63 -8.96 -0.15
CA LEU A 237 -13.13 -7.91 0.72
C LEU A 237 -13.12 -8.37 2.19
N ALA A 238 -12.11 -7.99 2.96
CA ALA A 238 -12.08 -8.16 4.41
C ALA A 238 -13.19 -7.31 5.09
N ASP A 239 -13.60 -7.69 6.30
CA ASP A 239 -14.70 -7.00 6.99
C ASP A 239 -14.34 -5.58 7.44
N ASP A 240 -13.05 -5.28 7.53
CA ASP A 240 -12.50 -3.96 7.83
C ASP A 240 -11.85 -3.28 6.61
N GLY A 241 -12.01 -3.87 5.43
CA GLY A 241 -11.51 -3.33 4.17
C GLY A 241 -12.36 -2.20 3.61
N SER A 242 -11.73 -1.38 2.76
CA SER A 242 -12.36 -0.28 2.03
C SER A 242 -12.57 -0.62 0.55
N ILE A 243 -13.47 0.11 -0.11
CA ILE A 243 -13.72 -0.02 -1.55
C ILE A 243 -13.79 1.35 -2.22
N TYR A 244 -13.11 1.48 -3.38
CA TYR A 244 -13.10 2.64 -4.25
C TYR A 244 -13.44 2.20 -5.67
N ILE A 245 -14.48 2.82 -6.26
CA ILE A 245 -14.95 2.48 -7.62
C ILE A 245 -15.05 3.75 -8.44
N PHE A 246 -14.21 3.88 -9.47
CA PHE A 246 -14.32 4.93 -10.47
C PHE A 246 -15.53 4.68 -11.37
N HIS A 247 -16.13 5.75 -11.86
CA HIS A 247 -17.29 5.65 -12.79
C HIS A 247 -17.48 6.93 -13.59
N ALA A 248 -18.20 6.83 -14.71
CA ALA A 248 -18.74 8.01 -15.37
C ALA A 248 -19.91 8.60 -14.57
N ASP A 249 -19.99 9.93 -14.51
CA ASP A 249 -21.11 10.61 -13.80
C ASP A 249 -22.47 10.31 -14.44
N THR A 250 -22.52 10.14 -15.76
CA THR A 250 -23.73 9.77 -16.52
C THR A 250 -24.34 8.45 -16.07
N GLU A 251 -23.51 7.48 -15.68
CA GLU A 251 -23.93 6.17 -15.16
C GLU A 251 -23.97 6.09 -13.64
N GLY A 252 -23.80 7.23 -12.97
CA GLY A 252 -23.73 7.31 -11.52
C GLY A 252 -24.92 6.70 -10.77
N LEU A 253 -26.11 6.63 -11.40
CA LEU A 253 -27.28 5.98 -10.80
C LEU A 253 -27.09 4.46 -10.70
N ASN A 254 -26.68 3.82 -11.81
CA ASN A 254 -26.45 2.38 -11.86
C ASN A 254 -25.31 1.94 -10.92
N PHE A 255 -24.19 2.68 -10.95
CA PHE A 255 -23.08 2.44 -10.04
C PHE A 255 -23.47 2.54 -8.56
N ARG A 256 -24.14 3.61 -8.16
CA ARG A 256 -24.56 3.81 -6.76
C ARG A 256 -25.59 2.79 -6.31
N LYS A 257 -26.51 2.39 -7.21
CA LYS A 257 -27.52 1.38 -6.93
C LYS A 257 -26.86 0.00 -6.75
N ALA A 258 -26.05 -0.44 -7.71
CA ALA A 258 -25.33 -1.71 -7.63
C ALA A 258 -24.41 -1.78 -6.42
N PHE A 259 -23.70 -0.70 -6.09
CA PHE A 259 -22.85 -0.60 -4.91
C PHE A 259 -23.61 -0.87 -3.61
N LYS A 260 -24.77 -0.26 -3.44
CA LYS A 260 -25.60 -0.47 -2.25
C LYS A 260 -26.26 -1.83 -2.22
N ASP A 261 -26.77 -2.31 -3.36
CA ASP A 261 -27.46 -3.60 -3.47
C ASP A 261 -26.48 -4.79 -3.31
N ALA A 262 -25.20 -4.59 -3.61
CA ALA A 262 -24.14 -5.55 -3.29
C ALA A 262 -23.77 -5.61 -1.79
N GLY A 263 -24.30 -4.72 -0.95
CA GLY A 263 -24.11 -4.73 0.50
C GLY A 263 -23.05 -3.76 1.03
N PHE A 264 -22.60 -2.80 0.22
CA PHE A 264 -21.67 -1.77 0.65
C PHE A 264 -22.37 -0.55 1.25
N TYR A 265 -21.75 0.06 2.25
CA TYR A 265 -22.08 1.37 2.77
C TYR A 265 -21.36 2.42 1.93
N LEU A 266 -22.11 3.27 1.26
CA LEU A 266 -21.58 4.40 0.51
C LEU A 266 -21.29 5.57 1.46
N SER A 267 -20.01 5.78 1.75
CA SER A 267 -19.57 6.85 2.65
C SER A 267 -19.42 8.18 1.95
N GLY A 268 -18.93 8.19 0.72
CA GLY A 268 -18.69 9.42 -0.03
C GLY A 268 -18.44 9.17 -1.52
N CYS A 269 -18.29 10.26 -2.24
CA CYS A 269 -17.84 10.29 -3.61
C CYS A 269 -16.63 11.21 -3.69
N CYS A 270 -15.47 10.63 -4.02
CA CYS A 270 -14.26 11.37 -4.31
C CYS A 270 -14.26 11.79 -5.78
N ILE A 271 -13.54 12.85 -6.10
CA ILE A 271 -13.51 13.42 -7.44
C ILE A 271 -12.06 13.51 -7.89
N TRP A 272 -11.67 12.75 -8.87
CA TRP A 272 -10.43 13.01 -9.59
C TRP A 272 -10.60 14.21 -10.50
N LYS A 273 -9.94 15.31 -10.16
CA LYS A 273 -9.88 16.52 -10.97
C LYS A 273 -8.66 16.46 -11.90
N LYS A 274 -8.92 16.44 -13.19
CA LYS A 274 -7.90 16.41 -14.25
C LYS A 274 -7.32 17.81 -14.47
N ASN A 275 -6.06 17.88 -14.89
CA ASN A 275 -5.40 19.15 -15.26
C ASN A 275 -5.94 19.78 -16.55
N ALA A 276 -6.54 18.98 -17.43
CA ALA A 276 -7.14 19.43 -18.70
C ALA A 276 -8.55 18.90 -18.86
N LEU A 277 -9.40 19.67 -19.53
CA LEU A 277 -10.73 19.23 -19.93
C LEU A 277 -10.66 18.16 -21.04
N VAL A 278 -11.70 17.33 -21.11
CA VAL A 278 -11.93 16.40 -22.22
C VAL A 278 -12.96 17.06 -23.14
N LEU A 279 -12.54 17.39 -24.37
CA LEU A 279 -13.41 18.02 -25.33
C LEU A 279 -14.50 17.04 -25.76
N GLY A 280 -15.76 17.44 -25.61
CA GLY A 280 -16.94 16.65 -25.98
C GLY A 280 -18.02 17.53 -26.63
N ARG A 281 -19.15 16.90 -26.97
CA ARG A 281 -20.31 17.60 -27.58
C ARG A 281 -21.19 18.35 -26.58
N SER A 282 -20.98 18.13 -25.26
CA SER A 282 -21.72 18.79 -24.20
C SER A 282 -21.32 20.26 -24.09
N PRO A 283 -22.25 21.20 -23.71
CA PRO A 283 -21.90 22.57 -23.37
C PRO A 283 -20.88 22.69 -22.23
N TYR A 284 -20.94 21.80 -21.23
CA TYR A 284 -19.92 21.67 -20.19
C TYR A 284 -18.94 20.57 -20.55
N GLN A 285 -17.65 20.89 -20.54
CA GLN A 285 -16.58 19.93 -20.83
C GLN A 285 -16.19 19.17 -19.56
N TRP A 286 -16.02 17.86 -19.68
CA TRP A 286 -15.64 17.01 -18.56
C TRP A 286 -14.19 17.28 -18.12
N GLN A 287 -13.99 17.55 -16.85
CA GLN A 287 -12.67 17.77 -16.24
C GLN A 287 -12.50 16.93 -14.97
N HIS A 288 -13.40 16.00 -14.73
CA HIS A 288 -13.33 15.15 -13.54
C HIS A 288 -13.88 13.74 -13.82
N GLU A 289 -13.51 12.82 -12.92
CA GLU A 289 -14.14 11.51 -12.78
C GLU A 289 -14.50 11.27 -11.33
N PRO A 290 -15.72 10.83 -11.04
CA PRO A 290 -16.13 10.46 -9.69
C PRO A 290 -15.62 9.07 -9.32
N CYS A 291 -15.37 8.87 -8.02
CA CYS A 291 -14.96 7.62 -7.41
C CYS A 291 -15.79 7.37 -6.15
N LEU A 292 -16.61 6.33 -6.14
CA LEU A 292 -17.38 5.94 -4.95
C LEU A 292 -16.43 5.41 -3.88
N TYR A 293 -16.61 5.86 -2.65
CA TYR A 293 -15.85 5.39 -1.49
C TYR A 293 -16.78 4.80 -0.44
N GLY A 294 -16.39 3.64 0.09
CA GLY A 294 -17.16 2.99 1.14
C GLY A 294 -16.49 1.72 1.70
N TRP A 295 -17.30 0.91 2.37
CA TRP A 295 -16.92 -0.37 3.00
C TRP A 295 -18.14 -1.26 3.15
N LYS A 296 -18.00 -2.49 3.68
CA LYS A 296 -19.14 -3.37 3.94
C LYS A 296 -20.13 -2.73 4.93
N GLN A 297 -21.43 -2.82 4.67
CA GLN A 297 -22.47 -2.12 5.45
C GLN A 297 -22.44 -2.42 6.96
N LYS A 298 -22.00 -3.61 7.37
CA LYS A 298 -21.86 -4.02 8.78
C LYS A 298 -20.41 -4.04 9.25
N GLY A 299 -19.48 -3.66 8.37
CA GLY A 299 -18.04 -3.67 8.64
C GLY A 299 -17.55 -2.38 9.29
N LYS A 300 -16.27 -2.38 9.58
CA LYS A 300 -15.50 -1.19 9.91
C LYS A 300 -14.59 -0.89 8.71
N HIS A 301 -13.93 0.24 8.72
CA HIS A 301 -12.87 0.55 7.75
C HIS A 301 -11.61 0.94 8.51
N GLN A 302 -10.48 0.63 7.91
CA GLN A 302 -9.17 1.07 8.39
C GLN A 302 -8.77 2.35 7.67
N TRP A 303 -8.04 3.21 8.39
CA TRP A 303 -7.55 4.48 7.86
C TRP A 303 -6.13 4.71 8.37
N TYR A 304 -5.17 4.84 7.44
CA TYR A 304 -3.73 4.91 7.72
C TYR A 304 -3.12 6.27 7.33
N SER A 305 -3.96 7.30 7.27
CA SER A 305 -3.56 8.67 6.97
C SER A 305 -4.13 9.64 8.00
N ASP A 306 -3.83 10.92 7.86
CA ASP A 306 -4.37 11.96 8.72
C ASP A 306 -5.81 12.37 8.34
N ARG A 307 -6.40 13.30 9.10
CA ARG A 307 -7.75 13.83 8.85
C ARG A 307 -7.77 15.05 7.93
N LYS A 308 -6.69 15.34 7.21
CA LYS A 308 -6.60 16.45 6.27
C LYS A 308 -6.87 16.02 4.83
N GLN A 309 -7.06 14.72 4.59
CA GLN A 309 -7.37 14.18 3.29
C GLN A 309 -8.76 14.67 2.83
N THR A 310 -8.87 15.01 1.54
CA THR A 310 -10.08 15.61 0.96
C THR A 310 -10.67 14.72 -0.13
N THR A 311 -11.91 15.02 -0.50
CA THR A 311 -12.61 14.31 -1.59
C THR A 311 -12.24 14.83 -2.99
N ILE A 312 -11.43 15.86 -3.11
CA ILE A 312 -10.94 16.37 -4.40
C ILE A 312 -9.50 15.93 -4.56
N TRP A 313 -9.23 15.14 -5.60
CA TRP A 313 -7.93 14.58 -5.93
C TRP A 313 -7.40 15.20 -7.21
N GLU A 314 -6.33 15.99 -7.12
CA GLU A 314 -5.73 16.68 -8.26
C GLU A 314 -4.52 15.90 -8.76
N TYR A 315 -4.70 15.18 -9.86
CA TYR A 315 -3.65 14.42 -10.53
C TYR A 315 -3.70 14.70 -12.03
N ASP A 316 -2.53 14.93 -12.60
CA ASP A 316 -2.39 15.12 -14.04
C ASP A 316 -2.67 13.82 -14.79
N ARG A 317 -3.19 13.93 -16.01
CA ARG A 317 -3.30 12.78 -16.91
C ARG A 317 -1.90 12.38 -17.39
N PRO A 318 -1.63 11.06 -17.59
CA PRO A 318 -0.36 10.62 -18.17
C PRO A 318 -0.07 11.31 -19.50
N LYS A 319 1.18 11.77 -19.68
CA LYS A 319 1.57 12.56 -20.87
C LYS A 319 1.81 11.71 -22.10
N SER A 320 2.25 10.47 -21.94
CA SER A 320 2.64 9.55 -23.00
C SER A 320 1.48 9.00 -23.83
N ASN A 321 0.26 9.07 -23.30
CA ASN A 321 -0.93 8.48 -23.95
C ASN A 321 -1.96 9.55 -24.31
N LYS A 322 -1.60 10.47 -25.24
CA LYS A 322 -2.54 11.50 -25.70
C LYS A 322 -3.76 10.90 -26.43
N ASP A 323 -3.61 9.71 -26.98
CA ASP A 323 -4.60 9.02 -27.79
C ASP A 323 -5.36 7.91 -27.03
N HIS A 324 -4.94 7.56 -25.77
CA HIS A 324 -5.63 6.61 -24.90
C HIS A 324 -6.06 7.28 -23.59
N PRO A 325 -7.30 7.79 -23.51
CA PRO A 325 -7.81 8.54 -22.37
C PRO A 325 -8.07 7.69 -21.11
N THR A 326 -7.97 6.36 -21.16
CA THR A 326 -8.46 5.44 -20.13
C THR A 326 -7.42 5.08 -19.07
N MET A 327 -6.12 5.31 -19.31
CA MET A 327 -5.07 4.99 -18.35
C MET A 327 -5.13 5.91 -17.12
N LYS A 328 -5.30 5.33 -15.94
CA LYS A 328 -5.27 6.08 -14.67
C LYS A 328 -3.82 6.40 -14.26
N PRO A 329 -3.54 7.62 -13.76
CA PRO A 329 -2.23 7.96 -13.20
C PRO A 329 -1.85 7.03 -12.04
N ILE A 330 -0.58 6.61 -11.96
CA ILE A 330 -0.07 5.75 -10.87
C ILE A 330 -0.21 6.49 -9.53
N GLY A 331 0.09 7.78 -9.51
CA GLY A 331 -0.07 8.61 -8.32
C GLY A 331 -1.51 8.67 -7.81
N LEU A 332 -2.48 8.74 -8.72
CA LEU A 332 -3.91 8.72 -8.38
C LEU A 332 -4.31 7.40 -7.71
N MET A 333 -3.84 6.26 -8.25
CA MET A 333 -4.15 4.94 -7.69
C MET A 333 -3.43 4.70 -6.36
N SER A 334 -2.21 5.21 -6.20
CA SER A 334 -1.42 5.09 -4.97
C SER A 334 -2.03 5.83 -3.79
N TYR A 335 -2.79 6.90 -4.03
CA TYR A 335 -3.35 7.73 -2.98
C TYR A 335 -4.38 6.99 -2.09
N PRO A 336 -5.46 6.39 -2.63
CA PRO A 336 -6.38 5.59 -1.82
C PRO A 336 -5.72 4.31 -1.25
N ILE A 337 -4.75 3.72 -1.94
CA ILE A 337 -3.99 2.56 -1.46
C ILE A 337 -3.29 2.90 -0.14
N ARG A 338 -2.52 3.99 -0.10
CA ARG A 338 -1.81 4.43 1.12
C ARG A 338 -2.75 4.84 2.24
N ASN A 339 -3.88 5.45 1.92
CA ASN A 339 -4.84 5.90 2.92
C ASN A 339 -5.58 4.75 3.60
N SER A 340 -5.82 3.64 2.88
CA SER A 340 -6.74 2.58 3.33
C SER A 340 -6.07 1.21 3.52
N THR A 341 -4.76 1.07 3.30
CA THR A 341 -4.04 -0.19 3.50
C THR A 341 -2.67 0.02 4.13
N MET A 342 -2.20 -1.01 4.83
CA MET A 342 -0.81 -1.09 5.29
C MET A 342 0.10 -1.70 4.21
N THR A 343 1.39 -1.55 4.38
CA THR A 343 2.44 -2.30 3.65
C THR A 343 2.10 -3.79 3.64
N ASN A 344 2.33 -4.46 2.50
CA ASN A 344 1.93 -5.84 2.21
C ASN A 344 0.41 -6.10 2.20
N GLY A 345 -0.43 -5.08 2.35
CA GLY A 345 -1.88 -5.21 2.18
C GLY A 345 -2.27 -5.67 0.78
N ILE A 346 -3.31 -6.50 0.68
CA ILE A 346 -3.81 -7.03 -0.60
C ILE A 346 -4.83 -6.05 -1.19
N ILE A 347 -4.58 -5.61 -2.41
CA ILE A 347 -5.47 -4.79 -3.22
C ILE A 347 -6.08 -5.66 -4.32
N LEU A 348 -7.41 -5.69 -4.38
CA LEU A 348 -8.16 -6.40 -5.43
C LEU A 348 -8.65 -5.38 -6.46
N ASP A 349 -8.25 -5.60 -7.71
CA ASP A 349 -8.74 -4.86 -8.87
C ASP A 349 -9.25 -5.84 -9.94
N PRO A 350 -10.57 -6.08 -10.00
CA PRO A 350 -11.13 -7.03 -10.97
C PRO A 350 -11.29 -6.47 -12.38
N PHE A 351 -10.92 -5.22 -12.63
CA PHE A 351 -10.93 -4.57 -13.95
C PHE A 351 -9.60 -3.86 -14.15
N LEU A 352 -8.51 -4.67 -14.23
CA LEU A 352 -7.15 -4.18 -14.08
C LEU A 352 -6.66 -3.31 -15.25
N GLY A 353 -7.27 -3.49 -16.45
CA GLY A 353 -6.98 -2.71 -17.65
C GLY A 353 -5.50 -2.72 -18.00
N SER A 354 -4.88 -1.55 -18.05
CA SER A 354 -3.44 -1.40 -18.33
C SER A 354 -2.52 -1.68 -17.14
N GLY A 355 -3.05 -2.03 -15.96
CA GLY A 355 -2.26 -2.39 -14.78
C GLY A 355 -1.81 -1.22 -13.89
N SER A 356 -2.40 -0.03 -14.01
CA SER A 356 -2.01 1.12 -13.16
C SER A 356 -2.12 0.82 -11.67
N THR A 357 -3.14 0.05 -11.25
CA THR A 357 -3.29 -0.40 -9.86
C THR A 357 -2.14 -1.33 -9.45
N LEU A 358 -1.67 -2.21 -10.34
CA LEU A 358 -0.57 -3.12 -10.05
C LEU A 358 0.74 -2.36 -9.85
N ILE A 359 1.07 -1.43 -10.75
CA ILE A 359 2.27 -0.59 -10.62
C ILE A 359 2.18 0.28 -9.36
N ALA A 360 0.99 0.85 -9.05
CA ALA A 360 0.79 1.59 -7.80
C ALA A 360 1.00 0.71 -6.55
N CYS A 361 0.64 -0.57 -6.59
CA CYS A 361 0.92 -1.53 -5.52
C CYS A 361 2.42 -1.82 -5.39
N GLU A 362 3.15 -1.96 -6.50
CA GLU A 362 4.60 -2.14 -6.47
C GLU A 362 5.31 -0.92 -5.86
N GLU A 363 4.97 0.28 -6.32
CA GLU A 363 5.51 1.56 -5.83
C GLU A 363 5.20 1.84 -4.33
N THR A 364 4.17 1.19 -3.80
CA THR A 364 3.73 1.40 -2.41
C THR A 364 3.96 0.19 -1.51
N ASP A 365 4.69 -0.82 -1.96
CA ASP A 365 4.94 -2.08 -1.24
C ASP A 365 3.64 -2.83 -0.83
N ARG A 366 2.60 -2.76 -1.68
CA ARG A 366 1.36 -3.54 -1.54
C ARG A 366 1.31 -4.68 -2.54
N VAL A 367 0.34 -5.58 -2.38
CA VAL A 367 0.17 -6.76 -3.23
C VAL A 367 -1.08 -6.60 -4.08
N CYS A 368 -0.94 -6.63 -5.41
CA CYS A 368 -2.08 -6.61 -6.32
C CYS A 368 -2.60 -8.03 -6.60
N ARG A 369 -3.90 -8.17 -6.57
CA ARG A 369 -4.67 -9.31 -7.10
C ARG A 369 -5.60 -8.75 -8.16
N GLY A 370 -5.33 -9.02 -9.44
CA GLY A 370 -6.06 -8.42 -10.55
C GLY A 370 -6.76 -9.43 -11.45
N ILE A 371 -7.90 -9.04 -12.01
CA ILE A 371 -8.56 -9.76 -13.11
C ILE A 371 -8.59 -8.83 -14.31
N GLU A 372 -8.27 -9.36 -15.47
CA GLU A 372 -8.41 -8.66 -16.75
C GLU A 372 -9.02 -9.63 -17.78
N LEU A 373 -10.04 -9.16 -18.47
CA LEU A 373 -10.80 -10.00 -19.40
C LEU A 373 -10.06 -10.20 -20.73
N ASP A 374 -9.44 -9.15 -21.27
CA ASP A 374 -8.77 -9.19 -22.55
C ASP A 374 -7.34 -9.69 -22.41
N PRO A 375 -6.99 -10.84 -23.04
CA PRO A 375 -5.62 -11.37 -23.02
C PRO A 375 -4.55 -10.38 -23.49
N LYS A 376 -4.88 -9.46 -24.40
CA LYS A 376 -3.95 -8.43 -24.85
C LYS A 376 -3.60 -7.42 -23.77
N PHE A 377 -4.58 -7.03 -22.95
CA PHE A 377 -4.32 -6.18 -21.80
C PHE A 377 -3.55 -6.92 -20.70
N VAL A 378 -3.75 -8.24 -20.56
CA VAL A 378 -2.91 -9.06 -19.68
C VAL A 378 -1.45 -9.02 -20.13
N ASP A 379 -1.18 -9.11 -21.45
CA ASP A 379 0.18 -8.96 -21.99
C ASP A 379 0.78 -7.58 -21.70
N VAL A 380 -0.03 -6.52 -21.85
CA VAL A 380 0.35 -5.14 -21.48
C VAL A 380 0.76 -5.08 -20.01
N ILE A 381 -0.04 -5.65 -19.10
CA ILE A 381 0.25 -5.67 -17.66
C ILE A 381 1.58 -6.38 -17.37
N VAL A 382 1.78 -7.57 -17.95
CA VAL A 382 3.01 -8.37 -17.76
C VAL A 382 4.23 -7.60 -18.22
N LYS A 383 4.18 -7.02 -19.42
CA LYS A 383 5.32 -6.28 -19.99
C LYS A 383 5.60 -4.98 -19.25
N ARG A 384 4.54 -4.23 -18.86
CA ARG A 384 4.65 -3.02 -18.07
C ARG A 384 5.31 -3.30 -16.71
N TYR A 385 4.95 -4.41 -16.06
CA TYR A 385 5.59 -4.85 -14.82
C TYR A 385 7.08 -5.16 -15.02
N ILE A 386 7.42 -5.88 -16.10
CA ILE A 386 8.82 -6.20 -16.42
C ILE A 386 9.63 -4.92 -16.69
N GLU A 387 9.09 -3.98 -17.47
CA GLU A 387 9.74 -2.70 -17.73
C GLU A 387 9.93 -1.89 -16.46
N HIS A 388 8.90 -1.82 -15.62
CA HIS A 388 8.97 -1.16 -14.31
C HIS A 388 10.03 -1.77 -13.38
N SER A 389 10.27 -3.08 -13.50
CA SER A 389 11.31 -3.83 -12.77
C SER A 389 12.68 -3.77 -13.47
N GLU A 390 12.95 -2.74 -14.28
CA GLU A 390 14.21 -2.54 -15.03
C GLU A 390 14.60 -3.73 -15.93
N GLY A 391 13.59 -4.42 -16.48
CA GLY A 391 13.77 -5.61 -17.31
C GLY A 391 14.04 -6.90 -16.53
N HIS A 392 13.95 -6.88 -15.21
CA HIS A 392 14.07 -8.08 -14.39
C HIS A 392 12.76 -8.87 -14.41
N TYR A 393 12.79 -10.09 -14.88
CA TYR A 393 11.63 -11.00 -14.94
C TYR A 393 11.86 -12.30 -14.14
N ASP A 394 12.86 -12.35 -13.28
CA ASP A 394 13.07 -13.43 -12.31
C ASP A 394 11.86 -13.54 -11.39
N GLY A 395 10.98 -14.41 -11.47
CA GLY A 395 9.72 -14.50 -10.72
C GLY A 395 8.50 -14.11 -11.54
N VAL A 396 8.64 -13.86 -12.84
CA VAL A 396 7.53 -13.73 -13.79
C VAL A 396 7.28 -15.08 -14.44
N TYR A 397 6.07 -15.62 -14.21
CA TYR A 397 5.66 -16.91 -14.79
C TYR A 397 4.14 -16.98 -14.87
N VAL A 398 3.63 -17.88 -15.72
CA VAL A 398 2.21 -18.18 -15.82
C VAL A 398 1.91 -19.60 -15.40
N ILE A 399 0.78 -19.80 -14.72
CA ILE A 399 0.16 -21.11 -14.56
C ILE A 399 -0.93 -21.24 -15.62
N ARG A 400 -0.71 -22.13 -16.58
CA ARG A 400 -1.59 -22.44 -17.71
C ARG A 400 -1.86 -23.95 -17.72
N ASP A 401 -3.12 -24.37 -17.70
CA ASP A 401 -3.51 -25.79 -17.67
C ASP A 401 -2.79 -26.60 -16.56
N SER A 402 -2.65 -25.99 -15.37
CA SER A 402 -1.92 -26.55 -14.21
C SER A 402 -0.41 -26.71 -14.43
N GLN A 403 0.16 -26.14 -15.48
CA GLN A 403 1.60 -26.14 -15.76
C GLN A 403 2.17 -24.76 -15.47
N LYS A 404 3.33 -24.75 -14.81
CA LYS A 404 4.12 -23.51 -14.60
C LYS A 404 5.04 -23.30 -15.79
N LEU A 405 4.82 -22.22 -16.53
CA LEU A 405 5.63 -21.81 -17.68
C LEU A 405 6.31 -20.48 -17.35
N LYS A 406 7.58 -20.35 -17.66
CA LYS A 406 8.31 -19.09 -17.53
C LYS A 406 7.88 -18.10 -18.60
N PHE A 407 8.10 -16.80 -18.34
CA PHE A 407 7.80 -15.75 -19.32
C PHE A 407 8.43 -16.01 -20.68
N GLU A 408 9.72 -16.40 -20.72
CA GLU A 408 10.45 -16.65 -21.96
C GLU A 408 9.88 -17.82 -22.76
N GLU A 409 9.20 -18.78 -22.11
CA GLU A 409 8.63 -19.96 -22.78
C GLU A 409 7.32 -19.65 -23.50
N VAL A 410 6.64 -18.55 -23.11
CA VAL A 410 5.33 -18.16 -23.69
C VAL A 410 5.43 -16.88 -24.53
N ALA A 411 6.41 -16.03 -24.29
CA ALA A 411 6.62 -14.77 -24.99
C ALA A 411 7.64 -14.85 -26.14
N THR A 412 8.17 -16.06 -26.47
CA THR A 412 9.05 -16.24 -27.63
C THR A 412 8.23 -16.15 -28.93
N PHE A 413 8.33 -15.00 -29.58
CA PHE A 413 7.90 -14.86 -30.95
C PHE A 413 9.04 -15.35 -31.84
N GLU A 414 8.85 -16.47 -32.57
CA GLU A 414 9.64 -16.69 -33.75
C GLU A 414 9.31 -15.52 -34.71
N PRO A 415 10.30 -14.72 -35.16
CA PRO A 415 10.03 -13.80 -36.26
C PRO A 415 9.52 -14.63 -37.42
N GLU A 416 8.37 -14.27 -37.99
CA GLU A 416 7.90 -14.85 -39.25
C GLU A 416 9.10 -14.83 -40.21
N ARG A 417 9.57 -16.02 -40.59
CA ARG A 417 10.52 -16.14 -41.71
C ARG A 417 9.78 -15.53 -42.91
N GLU A 418 10.23 -14.36 -43.33
CA GLU A 418 9.90 -13.90 -44.69
C GLU A 418 10.17 -15.08 -45.61
N VAL A 419 9.11 -15.70 -46.09
CA VAL A 419 9.20 -16.61 -47.23
C VAL A 419 9.66 -15.73 -48.37
N ALA A 420 10.95 -15.77 -48.63
CA ALA A 420 11.49 -15.20 -49.85
C ALA A 420 10.80 -15.92 -51.03
N ASP A 421 9.82 -15.28 -51.63
CA ASP A 421 9.33 -15.66 -52.93
C ASP A 421 10.52 -15.52 -53.91
N GLY A 422 11.19 -16.66 -54.04
CA GLY A 422 12.21 -16.86 -55.05
C GLY A 422 11.61 -17.43 -56.31
N GLU A 423 11.70 -16.64 -57.36
CA GLU A 423 11.58 -16.93 -58.78
C GLU A 423 10.20 -17.29 -59.34
#